data_1eee64515300f8c170fa4b897f3e8488
#
_entry.id   1eee64515300f8c170fa4b897f3e8488
#
_cell.length_a   1.000
_cell.length_b   1.000
_cell.length_c   1.000
_cell.angle_alpha   90.00
_cell.angle_beta   90.00
_cell.angle_gamma   90.00
#
_symmetry.space_group_name_H-M   'P 1'
#
loop_
_entity.id
_entity.type
_entity.pdbx_description
1 polymer ?
#
loop_
_entity_poly.entity_id
_entity_poly.type
_entity_poly.pdbx_seq_one_letter_code
_entity_poly.pdbx_strand_id
1 'polypeptide(L)'
;MIQTLVNFFRTKEVRNKIFFTLAMLVIFKIGTYIPAPGVNPAAFDNHQGSQGATELLNTFGGGALKRFSIFAMGIVPYITASIVMQLLQMDIVPKFSEWAKQGEVGRRKLNNVTRYLAISLAFIQSIGMAFQFNNYLKGALIINQSIMSYLLIALVLTAGTAFLIWLGDQITQFGVGNGISIIIFAGILSTLPASLIQFGQTAFVGQEDTSLAWLKVLGLLVSLILLTVGVIYVLEAVRKIPIQYAKKQTAQRLGSQATYLPLKVNSAGVIPVIFAMAFFLLPRTLTLFYPDKEWAQNIANAANPSSNVGMVVYIVLIILFTYFYAFVQVNPEKMADNLKKQGSYVPGIRPGEQTKKYITKVLYRLTFVGSIFLAVISILPILATKFMGLPQSIQIGGTSLLIVIGVAIETMKSLEAQVSQKEYKGFGGR
;
A
#
# COMPACT_ATOMS: atom_id res chain seq x y z
N MET A 1 15.61 18.24 9.23
CA MET A 1 14.71 18.08 8.08
C MET A 1 14.99 19.02 6.92
N ILE A 2 14.99 20.35 7.08
CA ILE A 2 15.25 21.28 5.96
C ILE A 2 16.64 21.07 5.36
N GLN A 3 17.68 20.92 6.18
CA GLN A 3 19.05 20.62 5.72
C GLN A 3 19.14 19.28 4.96
N THR A 4 18.40 18.26 5.41
CA THR A 4 18.35 16.95 4.74
C THR A 4 17.72 17.06 3.36
N LEU A 5 16.63 17.82 3.21
CA LEU A 5 15.99 18.10 1.93
C LEU A 5 16.93 18.86 0.98
N VAL A 6 17.65 19.87 1.48
CA VAL A 6 18.66 20.62 0.70
C VAL A 6 19.77 19.68 0.21
N ASN A 7 20.23 18.74 1.04
CA ASN A 7 21.25 17.76 0.68
C ASN A 7 20.77 16.80 -0.41
N PHE A 8 19.46 16.43 -0.45
CA PHE A 8 18.89 15.60 -1.52
C PHE A 8 19.03 16.28 -2.89
N PHE A 9 18.75 17.57 -2.97
CA PHE A 9 18.87 18.32 -4.22
C PHE A 9 20.32 18.67 -4.59
N ARG A 10 21.22 18.74 -3.62
CA ARG A 10 22.65 19.02 -3.84
C ARG A 10 23.37 17.82 -4.46
N THR A 11 22.95 16.60 -4.16
CA THR A 11 23.56 15.39 -4.70
C THR A 11 22.99 15.08 -6.09
N LYS A 12 23.80 15.27 -7.17
CA LYS A 12 23.39 15.13 -8.58
C LYS A 12 22.65 13.83 -8.88
N GLU A 13 23.09 12.70 -8.33
CA GLU A 13 22.47 11.38 -8.60
C GLU A 13 21.10 11.25 -7.91
N VAL A 14 20.97 11.71 -6.66
CA VAL A 14 19.70 11.68 -5.94
C VAL A 14 18.70 12.60 -6.62
N ARG A 15 19.15 13.79 -7.02
CA ARG A 15 18.36 14.74 -7.79
C ARG A 15 17.85 14.13 -9.11
N ASN A 16 18.71 13.46 -9.87
CA ASN A 16 18.31 12.80 -11.13
C ASN A 16 17.28 11.70 -10.90
N LYS A 17 17.40 10.90 -9.83
CA LYS A 17 16.42 9.88 -9.46
C LYS A 17 15.07 10.50 -9.08
N ILE A 18 15.07 11.63 -8.36
CA ILE A 18 13.85 12.36 -8.03
C ILE A 18 13.17 12.87 -9.29
N PHE A 19 13.90 13.53 -10.20
CA PHE A 19 13.34 14.02 -11.46
C PHE A 19 12.83 12.88 -12.35
N PHE A 20 13.54 11.76 -12.40
CA PHE A 20 13.08 10.58 -13.12
C PHE A 20 11.75 10.05 -12.54
N THR A 21 11.66 9.94 -11.22
CA THR A 21 10.42 9.50 -10.55
C THR A 21 9.26 10.46 -10.85
N LEU A 22 9.49 11.79 -10.76
CA LEU A 22 8.47 12.79 -11.09
C LEU A 22 8.03 12.69 -12.55
N ALA A 23 8.97 12.51 -13.50
CA ALA A 23 8.63 12.32 -14.91
C ALA A 23 7.75 11.08 -15.14
N MET A 24 8.07 9.95 -14.48
CA MET A 24 7.25 8.74 -14.55
C MET A 24 5.86 8.95 -13.95
N LEU A 25 5.73 9.72 -12.86
CA LEU A 25 4.43 10.06 -12.28
C LEU A 25 3.60 10.98 -13.19
N VAL A 26 4.22 11.86 -13.94
CA VAL A 26 3.53 12.68 -14.97
C VAL A 26 2.98 11.77 -16.07
N ILE A 27 3.76 10.79 -16.55
CA ILE A 27 3.30 9.80 -17.55
C ILE A 27 2.11 9.00 -16.99
N PHE A 28 2.20 8.53 -15.74
CA PHE A 28 1.08 7.88 -15.05
C PHE A 28 -0.16 8.79 -15.05
N LYS A 29 -0.01 10.04 -14.66
CA LYS A 29 -1.14 10.98 -14.57
C LYS A 29 -1.77 11.26 -15.94
N ILE A 30 -0.98 11.44 -16.99
CA ILE A 30 -1.49 11.60 -18.36
C ILE A 30 -2.34 10.41 -18.77
N GLY A 31 -1.86 9.19 -18.53
CA GLY A 31 -2.60 7.96 -18.86
C GLY A 31 -3.94 7.80 -18.12
N THR A 32 -4.09 8.41 -16.92
CA THR A 32 -5.37 8.39 -16.20
C THR A 32 -6.45 9.25 -16.87
N TYR A 33 -6.10 10.12 -17.81
CA TYR A 33 -7.03 10.98 -18.57
C TYR A 33 -7.39 10.41 -19.94
N ILE A 34 -6.69 9.41 -20.44
CA ILE A 34 -6.93 8.79 -21.74
C ILE A 34 -8.05 7.74 -21.58
N PRO A 35 -9.27 7.97 -22.08
CA PRO A 35 -10.33 6.98 -21.96
C PRO A 35 -10.03 5.73 -22.80
N ALA A 36 -10.57 4.58 -22.37
CA ALA A 36 -10.44 3.35 -23.14
C ALA A 36 -11.24 3.47 -24.46
N PRO A 37 -10.71 2.97 -25.57
CA PRO A 37 -11.41 3.02 -26.86
C PRO A 37 -12.72 2.24 -26.79
N GLY A 38 -13.77 2.78 -27.42
CA GLY A 38 -15.10 2.16 -27.44
C GLY A 38 -15.95 2.41 -26.18
N VAL A 39 -15.48 3.27 -25.26
CA VAL A 39 -16.19 3.65 -24.03
C VAL A 39 -16.67 5.09 -24.13
N ASN A 40 -17.86 5.36 -23.60
CA ASN A 40 -18.40 6.70 -23.44
C ASN A 40 -18.11 7.23 -22.01
N PRO A 41 -17.12 8.10 -21.81
CA PRO A 41 -16.76 8.57 -20.47
C PRO A 41 -17.86 9.46 -19.83
N ALA A 42 -18.68 10.14 -20.62
CA ALA A 42 -19.79 10.97 -20.13
C ALA A 42 -20.90 10.17 -19.44
N ALA A 43 -20.96 8.85 -19.65
CA ALA A 43 -21.93 7.99 -18.97
C ALA A 43 -21.73 7.98 -17.44
N PHE A 44 -20.52 8.26 -16.93
CA PHE A 44 -20.24 8.35 -15.49
C PHE A 44 -20.69 9.65 -14.85
N ASP A 45 -20.70 10.76 -15.59
CA ASP A 45 -21.01 12.08 -15.05
C ASP A 45 -22.47 12.18 -14.58
N ASN A 46 -23.37 11.40 -15.19
CA ASN A 46 -24.78 11.36 -14.86
C ASN A 46 -25.14 10.41 -13.69
N HIS A 47 -24.19 9.61 -13.19
CA HIS A 47 -24.43 8.62 -12.15
C HIS A 47 -23.50 8.84 -10.95
N GLN A 48 -23.87 9.76 -10.05
CA GLN A 48 -23.10 10.12 -8.84
C GLN A 48 -23.17 9.07 -7.70
N GLY A 49 -23.56 7.84 -7.97
CA GLY A 49 -23.79 6.80 -6.97
C GLY A 49 -22.77 5.68 -6.92
N SER A 50 -21.46 5.94 -7.04
CA SER A 50 -20.46 4.87 -6.90
C SER A 50 -20.28 4.45 -5.43
N GLN A 51 -20.69 3.20 -5.11
CA GLN A 51 -20.60 2.66 -3.76
C GLN A 51 -19.17 2.17 -3.43
N GLY A 52 -18.69 2.57 -2.28
CA GLY A 52 -17.51 2.13 -1.50
C GLY A 52 -16.30 1.47 -2.21
N ALA A 53 -16.44 0.30 -2.86
CA ALA A 53 -15.26 -0.37 -3.45
C ALA A 53 -14.85 0.17 -4.82
N THR A 54 -15.78 0.72 -5.59
CA THR A 54 -15.48 1.41 -6.85
C THR A 54 -14.68 2.68 -6.58
N GLU A 55 -14.94 3.32 -5.44
CA GLU A 55 -14.22 4.51 -5.00
C GLU A 55 -12.81 4.18 -4.53
N LEU A 56 -12.59 3.02 -3.88
CA LEU A 56 -11.23 2.52 -3.57
C LEU A 56 -10.41 2.27 -4.84
N LEU A 57 -10.98 1.57 -5.83
CA LEU A 57 -10.32 1.35 -7.13
C LEU A 57 -10.00 2.69 -7.81
N ASN A 58 -10.93 3.63 -7.76
CA ASN A 58 -10.74 4.96 -8.32
C ASN A 58 -9.62 5.74 -7.60
N THR A 59 -9.53 5.61 -6.28
CA THR A 59 -8.50 6.28 -5.46
C THR A 59 -7.11 5.72 -5.75
N PHE A 60 -6.96 4.40 -5.80
CA PHE A 60 -5.67 3.75 -6.14
C PHE A 60 -5.28 3.95 -7.61
N GLY A 61 -6.25 4.08 -8.49
CA GLY A 61 -6.05 4.39 -9.91
C GLY A 61 -5.85 5.87 -10.20
N GLY A 62 -5.85 6.77 -9.20
CA GLY A 62 -5.65 8.21 -9.40
C GLY A 62 -6.78 8.92 -10.15
N GLY A 63 -8.03 8.44 -10.01
CA GLY A 63 -9.19 8.98 -10.70
C GLY A 63 -9.49 8.32 -12.07
N ALA A 64 -8.70 7.32 -12.44
CA ALA A 64 -8.76 6.65 -13.73
C ALA A 64 -10.11 5.94 -13.98
N LEU A 65 -10.74 5.42 -12.93
CA LEU A 65 -12.00 4.67 -13.05
C LEU A 65 -13.19 5.58 -13.40
N LYS A 66 -13.27 6.78 -12.83
CA LYS A 66 -14.36 7.73 -13.15
C LYS A 66 -14.42 8.13 -14.63
N ARG A 67 -13.31 7.99 -15.34
CA ARG A 67 -13.20 8.27 -16.78
C ARG A 67 -13.09 7.01 -17.62
N PHE A 68 -13.15 5.83 -16.97
CA PHE A 68 -12.90 4.54 -17.59
C PHE A 68 -11.65 4.57 -18.50
N SER A 69 -10.56 5.11 -17.96
CA SER A 69 -9.31 5.29 -18.69
C SER A 69 -8.61 3.96 -18.91
N ILE A 70 -7.56 3.96 -19.75
CA ILE A 70 -6.69 2.79 -19.98
C ILE A 70 -6.07 2.25 -18.67
N PHE A 71 -5.99 3.08 -17.61
CA PHE A 71 -5.51 2.70 -16.30
C PHE A 71 -6.64 2.49 -15.27
N ALA A 72 -7.87 2.25 -15.71
CA ALA A 72 -9.01 2.09 -14.81
C ALA A 72 -8.85 0.94 -13.79
N MET A 73 -8.17 -0.16 -14.17
CA MET A 73 -7.81 -1.26 -13.24
C MET A 73 -6.69 -0.88 -12.26
N GLY A 74 -5.88 0.13 -12.57
CA GLY A 74 -4.74 0.53 -11.76
C GLY A 74 -3.73 -0.61 -11.52
N ILE A 75 -3.15 -0.63 -10.33
CA ILE A 75 -2.15 -1.64 -9.89
C ILE A 75 -2.80 -2.75 -9.05
N VAL A 76 -4.12 -2.70 -8.82
CA VAL A 76 -4.82 -3.64 -7.93
C VAL A 76 -4.59 -5.11 -8.33
N PRO A 77 -4.64 -5.53 -9.60
CA PRO A 77 -4.36 -6.91 -9.99
C PRO A 77 -2.95 -7.38 -9.59
N TYR A 78 -1.96 -6.47 -9.63
CA TYR A 78 -0.60 -6.77 -9.20
C TYR A 78 -0.51 -6.93 -7.67
N ILE A 79 -1.20 -6.09 -6.90
CA ILE A 79 -1.26 -6.22 -5.43
C ILE A 79 -1.83 -7.59 -5.08
N THR A 80 -2.95 -7.96 -5.69
CA THR A 80 -3.59 -9.27 -5.49
C THR A 80 -2.66 -10.43 -5.85
N ALA A 81 -2.00 -10.37 -7.00
CA ALA A 81 -1.02 -11.38 -7.43
C ALA A 81 0.16 -11.48 -6.46
N SER A 82 0.65 -10.35 -5.96
CA SER A 82 1.75 -10.30 -4.99
C SER A 82 1.37 -10.97 -3.66
N ILE A 83 0.14 -10.76 -3.18
CA ILE A 83 -0.38 -11.43 -1.98
C ILE A 83 -0.42 -12.93 -2.18
N VAL A 84 -1.04 -13.38 -3.28
CA VAL A 84 -1.14 -14.82 -3.62
C VAL A 84 0.25 -15.44 -3.69
N MET A 85 1.20 -14.80 -4.35
CA MET A 85 2.57 -15.30 -4.47
C MET A 85 3.30 -15.35 -3.13
N GLN A 86 3.11 -14.35 -2.26
CA GLN A 86 3.70 -14.36 -0.92
C GLN A 86 3.15 -15.50 -0.06
N LEU A 87 1.85 -15.79 -0.15
CA LEU A 87 1.26 -16.94 0.52
C LEU A 87 1.80 -18.27 -0.03
N LEU A 88 1.89 -18.40 -1.36
CA LEU A 88 2.40 -19.62 -2.02
C LEU A 88 3.89 -19.89 -1.73
N GLN A 89 4.67 -18.87 -1.41
CA GLN A 89 6.08 -19.00 -1.02
C GLN A 89 6.28 -19.58 0.39
N MET A 90 5.24 -19.58 1.24
CA MET A 90 5.31 -20.08 2.62
C MET A 90 5.07 -21.58 2.69
N ASP A 91 5.96 -22.35 2.07
CA ASP A 91 5.97 -23.83 2.07
C ASP A 91 4.68 -24.50 1.51
N ILE A 92 3.73 -23.70 0.92
CA ILE A 92 2.58 -24.26 0.20
C ILE A 92 3.03 -24.89 -1.11
N VAL A 93 3.91 -24.17 -1.85
CA VAL A 93 4.53 -24.68 -3.08
C VAL A 93 6.03 -24.80 -2.86
N PRO A 94 6.59 -26.04 -2.71
CA PRO A 94 8.00 -26.25 -2.39
C PRO A 94 8.96 -25.54 -3.33
N LYS A 95 8.64 -25.50 -4.63
CA LYS A 95 9.46 -24.82 -5.65
C LYS A 95 9.57 -23.31 -5.43
N PHE A 96 8.51 -22.65 -4.96
CA PHE A 96 8.54 -21.20 -4.69
C PHE A 96 9.28 -20.91 -3.37
N SER A 97 9.15 -21.78 -2.38
CA SER A 97 9.92 -21.70 -1.14
C SER A 97 11.42 -21.88 -1.40
N GLU A 98 11.82 -22.80 -2.27
CA GLU A 98 13.22 -22.96 -2.69
C GLU A 98 13.74 -21.71 -3.38
N TRP A 99 12.97 -21.12 -4.32
CA TRP A 99 13.36 -19.86 -4.97
C TRP A 99 13.49 -18.70 -3.98
N ALA A 100 12.63 -18.62 -2.97
CA ALA A 100 12.72 -17.60 -1.93
C ALA A 100 14.02 -17.72 -1.10
N LYS A 101 14.60 -18.92 -1.01
CA LYS A 101 15.89 -19.20 -0.33
C LYS A 101 17.11 -18.92 -1.23
N GLN A 102 16.97 -18.89 -2.56
CA GLN A 102 18.06 -18.69 -3.53
C GLN A 102 18.58 -17.24 -3.64
N GLY A 103 18.12 -16.32 -2.80
CA GLY A 103 18.55 -14.93 -2.80
C GLY A 103 18.03 -14.13 -4.00
N GLU A 104 18.88 -13.34 -4.65
CA GLU A 104 18.46 -12.40 -5.70
C GLU A 104 17.98 -13.10 -6.99
N VAL A 105 18.61 -14.20 -7.37
CA VAL A 105 18.22 -14.97 -8.56
C VAL A 105 16.84 -15.57 -8.41
N GLY A 106 16.55 -16.14 -7.24
CA GLY A 106 15.23 -16.69 -6.94
C GLY A 106 14.15 -15.60 -6.83
N ARG A 107 14.47 -14.44 -6.25
CA ARG A 107 13.55 -13.29 -6.21
C ARG A 107 13.17 -12.79 -7.59
N ARG A 108 14.10 -12.74 -8.54
CA ARG A 108 13.80 -12.37 -9.93
C ARG A 108 12.80 -13.34 -10.58
N LYS A 109 12.97 -14.66 -10.36
CA LYS A 109 12.03 -15.68 -10.85
C LYS A 109 10.64 -15.48 -10.25
N LEU A 110 10.56 -15.29 -8.94
CA LEU A 110 9.30 -15.05 -8.23
C LEU A 110 8.60 -13.78 -8.74
N ASN A 111 9.33 -12.69 -8.92
CA ASN A 111 8.78 -11.45 -9.47
C ASN A 111 8.22 -11.63 -10.88
N ASN A 112 8.89 -12.42 -11.75
CA ASN A 112 8.37 -12.71 -13.08
C ASN A 112 7.06 -13.49 -13.03
N VAL A 113 6.98 -14.53 -12.17
CA VAL A 113 5.73 -15.29 -11.98
C VAL A 113 4.62 -14.38 -11.43
N THR A 114 4.94 -13.50 -10.48
CA THR A 114 3.99 -12.50 -9.95
C THR A 114 3.45 -11.60 -11.06
N ARG A 115 4.29 -11.15 -11.99
CA ARG A 115 3.86 -10.34 -13.14
C ARG A 115 2.92 -11.10 -14.08
N TYR A 116 3.26 -12.35 -14.42
CA TYR A 116 2.40 -13.17 -15.27
C TYR A 116 1.04 -13.41 -14.59
N LEU A 117 1.03 -13.74 -13.31
CA LEU A 117 -0.19 -13.89 -12.53
C LEU A 117 -1.00 -12.58 -12.48
N ALA A 118 -0.33 -11.44 -12.30
CA ALA A 118 -0.98 -10.14 -12.27
C ALA A 118 -1.66 -9.80 -13.61
N ILE A 119 -1.00 -10.07 -14.73
CA ILE A 119 -1.56 -9.83 -16.07
C ILE A 119 -2.75 -10.74 -16.34
N SER A 120 -2.67 -12.03 -15.95
CA SER A 120 -3.78 -12.97 -16.09
C SER A 120 -4.99 -12.56 -15.24
N LEU A 121 -4.75 -12.14 -13.99
CA LEU A 121 -5.80 -11.62 -13.11
C LEU A 121 -6.41 -10.31 -13.65
N ALA A 122 -5.54 -9.41 -14.17
CA ALA A 122 -6.00 -8.17 -14.79
C ALA A 122 -6.95 -8.43 -15.96
N PHE A 123 -6.65 -9.41 -16.79
CA PHE A 123 -7.52 -9.77 -17.93
C PHE A 123 -8.90 -10.28 -17.46
N ILE A 124 -8.92 -11.20 -16.51
CA ILE A 124 -10.18 -11.75 -15.97
C ILE A 124 -10.98 -10.64 -15.27
N GLN A 125 -10.34 -9.83 -14.44
CA GLN A 125 -11.00 -8.75 -13.71
C GLN A 125 -11.49 -7.64 -14.63
N SER A 126 -10.78 -7.32 -15.71
CA SER A 126 -11.19 -6.28 -16.67
C SER A 126 -12.45 -6.68 -17.47
N ILE A 127 -12.59 -7.96 -17.81
CA ILE A 127 -13.83 -8.48 -18.42
C ILE A 127 -14.99 -8.26 -17.44
N GLY A 128 -14.85 -8.74 -16.20
CA GLY A 128 -15.88 -8.57 -15.16
C GLY A 128 -16.24 -7.10 -14.92
N MET A 129 -15.24 -6.23 -14.87
CA MET A 129 -15.43 -4.80 -14.69
C MET A 129 -16.19 -4.17 -15.87
N ALA A 130 -15.85 -4.51 -17.11
CA ALA A 130 -16.54 -4.00 -18.29
C ALA A 130 -18.02 -4.40 -18.30
N PHE A 131 -18.34 -5.67 -17.98
CA PHE A 131 -19.72 -6.14 -17.86
C PHE A 131 -20.47 -5.43 -16.73
N GLN A 132 -19.87 -5.34 -15.53
CA GLN A 132 -20.53 -4.74 -14.38
C GLN A 132 -20.87 -3.27 -14.63
N PHE A 133 -19.89 -2.47 -15.06
CA PHE A 133 -20.13 -1.05 -15.27
C PHE A 133 -21.10 -0.79 -16.42
N ASN A 134 -21.06 -1.59 -17.48
CA ASN A 134 -22.05 -1.47 -18.54
C ASN A 134 -23.47 -1.77 -18.06
N ASN A 135 -23.65 -2.82 -17.24
CA ASN A 135 -24.95 -3.14 -16.62
C ASN A 135 -25.38 -2.06 -15.63
N TYR A 136 -24.47 -1.58 -14.78
CA TYR A 136 -24.75 -0.49 -13.82
C TYR A 136 -25.21 0.79 -14.51
N LEU A 137 -24.61 1.13 -15.65
CA LEU A 137 -24.95 2.28 -16.48
C LEU A 137 -26.03 1.98 -17.54
N LYS A 138 -26.77 0.89 -17.36
CA LYS A 138 -27.89 0.47 -18.25
C LYS A 138 -27.50 0.42 -19.74
N GLY A 139 -26.27 -0.02 -20.03
CA GLY A 139 -25.78 -0.15 -21.39
C GLY A 139 -25.19 1.14 -21.99
N ALA A 140 -25.11 2.22 -21.24
CA ALA A 140 -24.63 3.52 -21.74
C ALA A 140 -23.10 3.63 -21.81
N LEU A 141 -22.35 2.71 -21.17
CA LEU A 141 -20.89 2.76 -21.11
C LEU A 141 -20.24 2.37 -22.43
N ILE A 142 -20.64 1.24 -23.00
CA ILE A 142 -20.04 0.65 -24.19
C ILE A 142 -20.88 1.01 -25.41
N ILE A 143 -20.24 1.69 -26.38
CA ILE A 143 -20.92 2.22 -27.58
C ILE A 143 -21.51 1.07 -28.41
N ASN A 144 -20.74 0.00 -28.62
CA ASN A 144 -21.18 -1.19 -29.34
C ASN A 144 -21.14 -2.40 -28.39
N GLN A 145 -22.30 -2.94 -28.03
CA GLN A 145 -22.42 -4.07 -27.08
C GLN A 145 -22.10 -5.43 -27.73
N SER A 146 -21.04 -5.50 -28.53
CA SER A 146 -20.54 -6.74 -29.13
C SER A 146 -19.56 -7.43 -28.19
N ILE A 147 -19.50 -8.76 -28.19
CA ILE A 147 -18.49 -9.54 -27.44
C ILE A 147 -17.08 -9.07 -27.79
N MET A 148 -16.84 -8.70 -29.06
CA MET A 148 -15.56 -8.19 -29.52
C MET A 148 -15.17 -6.86 -28.84
N SER A 149 -16.14 -5.98 -28.58
CA SER A 149 -15.92 -4.72 -27.86
C SER A 149 -15.53 -4.96 -26.41
N TYR A 150 -16.17 -5.89 -25.71
CA TYR A 150 -15.80 -6.27 -24.35
C TYR A 150 -14.37 -6.85 -24.28
N LEU A 151 -14.02 -7.73 -25.24
CA LEU A 151 -12.67 -8.28 -25.33
C LEU A 151 -11.60 -7.20 -25.62
N LEU A 152 -11.92 -6.25 -26.52
CA LEU A 152 -11.02 -5.14 -26.84
C LEU A 152 -10.79 -4.27 -25.60
N ILE A 153 -11.85 -3.90 -24.90
CA ILE A 153 -11.76 -3.11 -23.65
C ILE A 153 -10.94 -3.89 -22.62
N ALA A 154 -11.19 -5.19 -22.44
CA ALA A 154 -10.44 -6.02 -21.51
C ALA A 154 -8.95 -6.08 -21.86
N LEU A 155 -8.59 -6.21 -23.13
CA LEU A 155 -7.20 -6.18 -23.59
C LEU A 155 -6.53 -4.83 -23.33
N VAL A 156 -7.24 -3.72 -23.61
CA VAL A 156 -6.72 -2.37 -23.38
C VAL A 156 -6.46 -2.12 -21.89
N LEU A 157 -7.41 -2.48 -21.01
CA LEU A 157 -7.23 -2.33 -19.55
C LEU A 157 -6.10 -3.22 -19.03
N THR A 158 -5.97 -4.43 -19.56
CA THR A 158 -4.86 -5.34 -19.21
C THR A 158 -3.52 -4.78 -19.66
N ALA A 159 -3.44 -4.26 -20.88
CA ALA A 159 -2.25 -3.59 -21.38
C ALA A 159 -1.89 -2.37 -20.53
N GLY A 160 -2.88 -1.59 -20.10
CA GLY A 160 -2.71 -0.48 -19.18
C GLY A 160 -2.12 -0.92 -17.84
N THR A 161 -2.63 -2.00 -17.25
CA THR A 161 -2.08 -2.57 -16.00
C THR A 161 -0.65 -3.09 -16.20
N ALA A 162 -0.36 -3.78 -17.31
CA ALA A 162 0.99 -4.25 -17.64
C ALA A 162 1.97 -3.08 -17.78
N PHE A 163 1.53 -1.98 -18.41
CA PHE A 163 2.32 -0.76 -18.51
C PHE A 163 2.59 -0.12 -17.15
N LEU A 164 1.59 -0.09 -16.25
CA LEU A 164 1.78 0.44 -14.88
C LEU A 164 2.74 -0.41 -14.06
N ILE A 165 2.72 -1.74 -14.21
CA ILE A 165 3.69 -2.64 -13.58
C ILE A 165 5.10 -2.33 -14.10
N TRP A 166 5.26 -2.21 -15.41
CA TRP A 166 6.54 -1.82 -16.03
C TRP A 166 7.02 -0.46 -15.53
N LEU A 167 6.14 0.54 -15.45
CA LEU A 167 6.44 1.88 -14.96
C LEU A 167 6.89 1.85 -13.49
N GLY A 168 6.23 1.05 -12.65
CA GLY A 168 6.64 0.80 -11.26
C GLY A 168 8.03 0.17 -11.15
N ASP A 169 8.34 -0.79 -12.02
CA ASP A 169 9.67 -1.40 -12.09
C ASP A 169 10.74 -0.39 -12.50
N GLN A 170 10.45 0.48 -13.47
CA GLN A 170 11.37 1.55 -13.89
C GLN A 170 11.66 2.52 -12.73
N ILE A 171 10.62 2.93 -11.98
CA ILE A 171 10.81 3.77 -10.80
C ILE A 171 11.65 3.06 -9.74
N THR A 172 11.42 1.77 -9.52
CA THR A 172 12.19 0.98 -8.54
C THR A 172 13.67 0.86 -8.92
N GLN A 173 13.98 0.71 -10.21
CA GLN A 173 15.35 0.53 -10.70
C GLN A 173 16.12 1.85 -10.81
N PHE A 174 15.51 2.88 -11.36
CA PHE A 174 16.17 4.14 -11.72
C PHE A 174 15.70 5.35 -10.92
N GLY A 175 14.61 5.22 -10.19
CA GLY A 175 14.03 6.26 -9.36
C GLY A 175 14.34 6.11 -7.87
N VAL A 176 13.38 6.50 -7.05
CA VAL A 176 13.46 6.50 -5.58
C VAL A 176 12.47 5.48 -5.01
N GLY A 177 12.91 4.68 -4.04
CA GLY A 177 12.06 3.78 -3.27
C GLY A 177 11.38 2.67 -4.07
N ASN A 178 10.24 2.20 -3.59
CA ASN A 178 9.44 1.17 -4.27
C ASN A 178 8.47 1.83 -5.26
N GLY A 179 8.67 1.62 -6.56
CA GLY A 179 7.91 2.29 -7.60
C GLY A 179 6.41 1.99 -7.57
N ILE A 180 6.00 0.77 -7.21
CA ILE A 180 4.59 0.42 -7.09
C ILE A 180 3.93 1.20 -5.95
N SER A 181 4.59 1.27 -4.79
CA SER A 181 4.12 2.08 -3.65
C SER A 181 4.02 3.56 -4.02
N ILE A 182 4.97 4.08 -4.80
CA ILE A 182 4.97 5.48 -5.25
C ILE A 182 3.83 5.76 -6.24
N ILE A 183 3.49 4.83 -7.12
CA ILE A 183 2.34 5.00 -8.04
C ILE A 183 1.03 5.00 -7.23
N ILE A 184 0.87 4.11 -6.23
CA ILE A 184 -0.28 4.12 -5.32
C ILE A 184 -0.36 5.44 -4.57
N PHE A 185 0.77 5.90 -4.02
CA PHE A 185 0.88 7.19 -3.35
C PHE A 185 0.43 8.35 -4.25
N ALA A 186 0.92 8.41 -5.48
CA ALA A 186 0.55 9.45 -6.44
C ALA A 186 -0.92 9.37 -6.85
N GLY A 187 -1.46 8.14 -7.01
CA GLY A 187 -2.89 7.92 -7.25
C GLY A 187 -3.74 8.52 -6.13
N ILE A 188 -3.45 8.16 -4.90
CA ILE A 188 -4.16 8.65 -3.72
C ILE A 188 -4.03 10.17 -3.61
N LEU A 189 -2.81 10.70 -3.70
CA LEU A 189 -2.55 12.14 -3.57
C LEU A 189 -3.31 12.95 -4.62
N SER A 190 -3.47 12.42 -5.82
CA SER A 190 -4.17 13.09 -6.90
C SER A 190 -5.69 13.16 -6.72
N THR A 191 -6.28 12.28 -5.91
CA THR A 191 -7.72 12.25 -5.61
C THR A 191 -8.09 13.03 -4.34
N LEU A 192 -7.13 13.23 -3.42
CA LEU A 192 -7.35 13.93 -2.15
C LEU A 192 -7.97 15.34 -2.30
N PRO A 193 -7.48 16.23 -3.22
CA PRO A 193 -8.07 17.57 -3.35
C PRO A 193 -9.55 17.52 -3.74
N ALA A 194 -9.93 16.65 -4.67
CA ALA A 194 -11.32 16.48 -5.08
C ALA A 194 -12.21 15.99 -3.94
N SER A 195 -11.72 15.04 -3.13
CA SER A 195 -12.43 14.52 -1.96
C SER A 195 -12.62 15.60 -0.88
N LEU A 196 -11.61 16.44 -0.65
CA LEU A 196 -11.71 17.57 0.30
C LEU A 196 -12.70 18.64 -0.17
N ILE A 197 -12.70 18.97 -1.47
CA ILE A 197 -13.67 19.93 -2.05
C ILE A 197 -15.09 19.37 -1.93
N GLN A 198 -15.30 18.10 -2.28
CA GLN A 198 -16.60 17.43 -2.15
C GLN A 198 -17.09 17.43 -0.70
N PHE A 199 -16.18 17.20 0.25
CA PHE A 199 -16.52 17.30 1.67
C PHE A 199 -16.94 18.70 2.07
N GLY A 200 -16.18 19.72 1.67
CA GLY A 200 -16.55 21.11 1.92
C GLY A 200 -17.96 21.43 1.39
N GLN A 201 -18.24 21.03 0.14
CA GLN A 201 -19.56 21.22 -0.43
C GLN A 201 -20.66 20.51 0.36
N THR A 202 -20.48 19.24 0.73
CA THR A 202 -21.49 18.50 1.51
C THR A 202 -21.63 18.98 2.94
N ALA A 203 -20.58 19.56 3.53
CA ALA A 203 -20.65 20.13 4.88
C ALA A 203 -21.45 21.43 4.93
N PHE A 204 -21.48 22.20 3.84
CA PHE A 204 -22.20 23.48 3.77
C PHE A 204 -23.57 23.38 3.10
N VAL A 205 -23.83 22.36 2.28
CA VAL A 205 -25.12 22.15 1.60
C VAL A 205 -26.13 21.53 2.56
N GLY A 206 -27.28 22.21 2.74
CA GLY A 206 -28.41 21.70 3.55
C GLY A 206 -28.33 21.94 5.04
N GLN A 207 -27.41 22.79 5.53
CA GLN A 207 -27.37 23.22 6.93
C GLN A 207 -27.77 24.68 7.07
N GLU A 208 -28.81 24.92 7.87
CA GLU A 208 -29.25 26.29 8.24
C GLU A 208 -28.23 27.01 9.12
N ASP A 209 -27.45 26.24 9.91
CA ASP A 209 -26.40 26.77 10.80
C ASP A 209 -25.01 26.66 10.23
N THR A 210 -24.51 27.77 9.68
CA THR A 210 -23.14 27.89 9.16
C THR A 210 -22.05 27.58 10.22
N SER A 211 -22.34 27.81 11.51
CA SER A 211 -21.44 27.50 12.64
C SER A 211 -21.17 26.01 12.79
N LEU A 212 -22.19 25.17 12.64
CA LEU A 212 -22.06 23.71 12.69
C LEU A 212 -21.25 23.15 11.50
N ALA A 213 -21.39 23.76 10.32
CA ALA A 213 -20.59 23.39 9.16
C ALA A 213 -19.09 23.65 9.40
N TRP A 214 -18.74 24.82 9.92
CA TRP A 214 -17.37 25.15 10.29
C TRP A 214 -16.81 24.24 11.40
N LEU A 215 -17.62 23.87 12.40
CA LEU A 215 -17.21 22.93 13.44
C LEU A 215 -16.87 21.54 12.87
N LYS A 216 -17.65 21.04 11.91
CA LYS A 216 -17.38 19.77 11.20
C LYS A 216 -16.10 19.83 10.41
N VAL A 217 -15.86 20.91 9.64
CA VAL A 217 -14.63 21.10 8.85
C VAL A 217 -13.40 21.17 9.76
N LEU A 218 -13.48 21.98 10.84
CA LEU A 218 -12.40 22.12 11.81
C LEU A 218 -12.12 20.79 12.55
N GLY A 219 -13.17 20.08 12.95
CA GLY A 219 -13.06 18.76 13.57
C GLY A 219 -12.39 17.73 12.67
N LEU A 220 -12.72 17.75 11.36
CA LEU A 220 -12.06 16.90 10.37
C LEU A 220 -10.57 17.26 10.22
N LEU A 221 -10.22 18.53 10.09
CA LEU A 221 -8.84 18.98 9.96
C LEU A 221 -8.01 18.56 11.20
N VAL A 222 -8.54 18.80 12.40
CA VAL A 222 -7.89 18.39 13.65
C VAL A 222 -7.71 16.86 13.71
N SER A 223 -8.73 16.10 13.31
CA SER A 223 -8.65 14.64 13.30
C SER A 223 -7.61 14.12 12.30
N LEU A 224 -7.49 14.75 11.10
CA LEU A 224 -6.48 14.41 10.11
C LEU A 224 -5.06 14.69 10.62
N ILE A 225 -4.85 15.81 11.31
CA ILE A 225 -3.54 16.17 11.91
C ILE A 225 -3.20 15.16 13.02
N LEU A 226 -4.13 14.86 13.92
CA LEU A 226 -3.93 13.89 14.99
C LEU A 226 -3.61 12.49 14.45
N LEU A 227 -4.34 12.03 13.43
CA LEU A 227 -4.07 10.77 12.73
C LEU A 227 -2.67 10.76 12.12
N THR A 228 -2.31 11.83 11.41
CA THR A 228 -0.99 11.96 10.78
C THR A 228 0.14 11.85 11.81
N VAL A 229 0.05 12.62 12.89
CA VAL A 229 1.04 12.60 13.97
C VAL A 229 1.11 11.22 14.63
N GLY A 230 -0.05 10.60 14.93
CA GLY A 230 -0.12 9.26 15.51
C GLY A 230 0.51 8.20 14.62
N VAL A 231 0.23 8.25 13.30
CA VAL A 231 0.81 7.32 12.32
C VAL A 231 2.33 7.47 12.25
N ILE A 232 2.83 8.69 12.14
CA ILE A 232 4.28 8.96 12.10
C ILE A 232 4.95 8.42 13.36
N TYR A 233 4.38 8.72 14.54
CA TYR A 233 4.94 8.30 15.81
C TYR A 233 5.10 6.78 15.93
N VAL A 234 4.09 6.02 15.52
CA VAL A 234 4.13 4.54 15.60
C VAL A 234 4.99 3.92 14.49
N LEU A 235 4.97 4.48 13.27
CA LEU A 235 5.81 3.98 12.18
C LEU A 235 7.31 4.24 12.43
N GLU A 236 7.65 5.28 13.20
CA GLU A 236 9.02 5.58 13.59
C GLU A 236 9.45 4.93 14.91
N ALA A 237 8.51 4.42 15.69
CA ALA A 237 8.80 3.78 16.96
C ALA A 237 9.67 2.54 16.80
N VAL A 238 10.83 2.53 17.52
CA VAL A 238 11.83 1.46 17.41
C VAL A 238 12.18 0.93 18.80
N ARG A 239 12.14 -0.39 18.98
CA ARG A 239 12.68 -1.08 20.15
C ARG A 239 14.16 -1.34 19.93
N LYS A 240 15.01 -0.73 20.75
CA LYS A 240 16.47 -0.94 20.74
C LYS A 240 16.82 -2.14 21.61
N ILE A 241 17.36 -3.22 21.01
CA ILE A 241 17.88 -4.39 21.74
C ILE A 241 19.38 -4.23 21.87
N PRO A 242 19.97 -4.19 23.08
CA PRO A 242 21.41 -4.07 23.26
C PRO A 242 22.12 -5.32 22.71
N ILE A 243 23.19 -5.13 21.95
CA ILE A 243 24.08 -6.19 21.45
C ILE A 243 25.52 -5.88 21.81
N GLN A 244 26.29 -6.93 22.09
CA GLN A 244 27.72 -6.83 22.36
C GLN A 244 28.51 -7.66 21.34
N TYR A 245 29.68 -7.17 20.95
CA TYR A 245 30.62 -7.86 20.08
C TYR A 245 31.74 -8.47 20.89
N ALA A 246 32.04 -9.76 20.70
CA ALA A 246 33.09 -10.46 21.43
C ALA A 246 34.52 -9.84 21.24
N LYS A 247 34.78 -9.26 20.06
CA LYS A 247 36.12 -8.69 19.72
C LYS A 247 36.37 -7.25 20.22
N LYS A 248 35.40 -6.56 20.81
CA LYS A 248 35.51 -5.11 21.14
C LYS A 248 35.97 -4.80 22.57
N GLN A 249 36.42 -5.79 23.36
CA GLN A 249 36.90 -5.54 24.74
C GLN A 249 38.24 -4.84 24.83
N THR A 250 39.02 -4.79 23.73
CA THR A 250 40.37 -4.18 23.76
C THR A 250 40.39 -2.69 23.47
N ALA A 251 39.28 -2.08 23.02
CA ALA A 251 39.19 -0.65 22.66
C ALA A 251 38.34 0.17 23.66
N GLN A 252 38.40 -0.15 24.95
CA GLN A 252 37.56 0.44 26.00
C GLN A 252 37.94 1.88 26.43
N ARG A 253 38.84 2.57 25.67
CA ARG A 253 39.34 3.91 26.04
C ARG A 253 38.71 5.10 25.29
N LEU A 254 37.85 4.86 24.28
CA LEU A 254 37.14 5.97 23.61
C LEU A 254 35.65 5.61 23.44
N GLY A 255 34.82 6.10 24.36
CA GLY A 255 33.37 6.23 24.22
C GLY A 255 32.65 5.07 23.47
N SER A 256 32.56 3.91 24.12
CA SER A 256 31.80 2.76 23.57
C SER A 256 30.33 3.16 23.38
N GLN A 257 29.97 3.63 22.19
CA GLN A 257 28.54 3.70 21.82
C GLN A 257 27.97 2.28 21.90
N ALA A 258 27.05 2.08 22.84
CA ALA A 258 26.34 0.82 22.98
C ALA A 258 25.67 0.47 21.65
N THR A 259 26.14 -0.60 21.00
CA THR A 259 25.54 -1.07 19.74
C THR A 259 24.23 -1.73 20.06
N TYR A 260 23.18 -1.38 19.34
CA TYR A 260 21.85 -1.96 19.52
C TYR A 260 21.25 -2.41 18.19
N LEU A 261 20.42 -3.45 18.27
CA LEU A 261 19.62 -3.95 17.16
C LEU A 261 18.27 -3.22 17.19
N PRO A 262 17.97 -2.37 16.19
CA PRO A 262 16.70 -1.67 16.14
C PRO A 262 15.62 -2.58 15.56
N LEU A 263 14.55 -2.87 16.30
CA LEU A 263 13.34 -3.52 15.81
C LEU A 263 12.20 -2.50 15.77
N LYS A 264 11.61 -2.29 14.62
CA LYS A 264 10.44 -1.40 14.47
C LYS A 264 9.23 -1.99 15.19
N VAL A 265 8.43 -1.17 15.88
CA VAL A 265 7.16 -1.58 16.50
C VAL A 265 6.20 -2.09 15.43
N ASN A 266 6.09 -1.35 14.33
CA ASN A 266 5.40 -1.81 13.13
C ASN A 266 6.42 -2.18 12.06
N SER A 267 6.93 -3.42 12.09
CA SER A 267 7.85 -3.93 11.07
C SER A 267 7.15 -4.21 9.74
N ALA A 268 5.85 -4.44 9.76
CA ALA A 268 5.05 -4.70 8.58
C ALA A 268 4.71 -3.43 7.77
N GLY A 269 4.87 -2.23 8.35
CA GLY A 269 4.50 -0.98 7.70
C GLY A 269 3.01 -0.87 7.44
N VAL A 270 2.64 -0.32 6.29
CA VAL A 270 1.23 -0.13 5.86
C VAL A 270 0.73 -1.23 4.92
N ILE A 271 1.61 -2.13 4.49
CA ILE A 271 1.31 -3.20 3.53
C ILE A 271 0.16 -4.12 3.99
N PRO A 272 0.05 -4.51 5.27
CA PRO A 272 -1.06 -5.34 5.74
C PRO A 272 -2.44 -4.73 5.51
N VAL A 273 -2.56 -3.42 5.59
CA VAL A 273 -3.82 -2.71 5.35
C VAL A 273 -4.18 -2.75 3.86
N ILE A 274 -3.18 -2.57 2.99
CA ILE A 274 -3.35 -2.70 1.53
C ILE A 274 -3.79 -4.13 1.18
N PHE A 275 -3.18 -5.13 1.82
CA PHE A 275 -3.52 -6.54 1.62
C PHE A 275 -4.93 -6.87 2.09
N ALA A 276 -5.33 -6.40 3.28
CA ALA A 276 -6.68 -6.58 3.78
C ALA A 276 -7.72 -5.98 2.81
N MET A 277 -7.46 -4.77 2.30
CA MET A 277 -8.33 -4.14 1.29
C MET A 277 -8.39 -4.93 -0.02
N ALA A 278 -7.24 -5.36 -0.54
CA ALA A 278 -7.19 -6.14 -1.76
C ALA A 278 -7.91 -7.50 -1.60
N PHE A 279 -7.84 -8.11 -0.41
CA PHE A 279 -8.57 -9.33 -0.10
C PHE A 279 -10.09 -9.13 -0.13
N PHE A 280 -10.60 -7.97 0.29
CA PHE A 280 -12.03 -7.62 0.16
C PHE A 280 -12.47 -7.43 -1.30
N LEU A 281 -11.57 -7.04 -2.19
CA LEU A 281 -11.87 -6.89 -3.61
C LEU A 281 -12.07 -8.24 -4.32
N LEU A 282 -11.40 -9.31 -3.87
CA LEU A 282 -11.49 -10.65 -4.49
C LEU A 282 -12.90 -11.24 -4.47
N PRO A 283 -13.60 -11.41 -3.32
CA PRO A 283 -14.97 -11.91 -3.30
C PRO A 283 -15.92 -11.02 -4.11
N ARG A 284 -15.69 -9.72 -4.05
CA ARG A 284 -16.51 -8.75 -4.78
C ARG A 284 -16.31 -8.84 -6.29
N THR A 285 -15.11 -9.12 -6.79
CA THR A 285 -14.92 -9.38 -8.23
C THR A 285 -15.63 -10.65 -8.69
N LEU A 286 -15.75 -11.67 -7.84
CA LEU A 286 -16.53 -12.87 -8.16
C LEU A 286 -18.02 -12.57 -8.26
N THR A 287 -18.55 -11.70 -7.40
CA THR A 287 -19.96 -11.30 -7.44
C THR A 287 -20.34 -10.47 -8.67
N LEU A 288 -19.35 -9.87 -9.37
CA LEU A 288 -19.57 -9.13 -10.62
C LEU A 288 -20.14 -10.02 -11.74
N PHE A 289 -19.80 -11.31 -11.72
CA PHE A 289 -20.28 -12.27 -12.72
C PHE A 289 -21.68 -12.82 -12.42
N TYR A 290 -22.17 -12.65 -11.17
CA TYR A 290 -23.45 -13.18 -10.71
C TYR A 290 -24.25 -12.17 -9.89
N PRO A 291 -24.61 -10.99 -10.45
CA PRO A 291 -25.19 -9.89 -9.68
C PRO A 291 -26.59 -10.21 -9.12
N ASP A 292 -27.35 -11.08 -9.78
CA ASP A 292 -28.73 -11.39 -9.41
C ASP A 292 -28.88 -12.58 -8.44
N LYS A 293 -27.78 -13.21 -8.04
CA LYS A 293 -27.81 -14.34 -7.12
C LYS A 293 -27.73 -13.89 -5.66
N GLU A 294 -28.64 -14.36 -4.80
CA GLU A 294 -28.65 -14.02 -3.37
C GLU A 294 -27.32 -14.31 -2.66
N TRP A 295 -26.69 -15.46 -2.97
CA TRP A 295 -25.39 -15.79 -2.39
C TRP A 295 -24.30 -14.76 -2.75
N ALA A 296 -24.34 -14.24 -3.98
CA ALA A 296 -23.40 -13.23 -4.45
C ALA A 296 -23.61 -11.89 -3.71
N GLN A 297 -24.87 -11.48 -3.54
CA GLN A 297 -25.21 -10.28 -2.78
C GLN A 297 -24.83 -10.41 -1.30
N ASN A 298 -25.04 -11.58 -0.69
CA ASN A 298 -24.63 -11.85 0.69
C ASN A 298 -23.11 -11.77 0.86
N ILE A 299 -22.34 -12.34 -0.09
CA ILE A 299 -20.88 -12.22 -0.09
C ILE A 299 -20.45 -10.78 -0.32
N ALA A 300 -21.06 -10.04 -1.24
CA ALA A 300 -20.75 -8.63 -1.48
C ALA A 300 -21.01 -7.76 -0.24
N ASN A 301 -22.10 -8.03 0.49
CA ASN A 301 -22.43 -7.34 1.74
C ASN A 301 -21.47 -7.69 2.87
N ALA A 302 -21.11 -8.96 3.01
CA ALA A 302 -20.10 -9.40 3.98
C ALA A 302 -18.69 -8.85 3.64
N ALA A 303 -18.38 -8.73 2.35
CA ALA A 303 -17.13 -8.13 1.86
C ALA A 303 -17.18 -6.58 1.78
N ASN A 304 -18.10 -5.93 2.48
CA ASN A 304 -18.16 -4.47 2.57
C ASN A 304 -17.63 -4.03 3.94
N PRO A 305 -16.51 -3.29 4.02
CA PRO A 305 -15.94 -2.82 5.30
C PRO A 305 -16.91 -1.92 6.10
N SER A 306 -17.92 -1.33 5.47
CA SER A 306 -18.92 -0.49 6.15
C SER A 306 -20.02 -1.29 6.85
N SER A 307 -20.17 -2.59 6.51
CA SER A 307 -21.09 -3.49 7.21
C SER A 307 -20.51 -3.91 8.56
N ASN A 308 -21.35 -4.26 9.53
CA ASN A 308 -20.88 -4.70 10.85
C ASN A 308 -20.01 -5.96 10.74
N VAL A 309 -20.44 -6.93 9.93
CA VAL A 309 -19.69 -8.17 9.69
C VAL A 309 -18.39 -7.89 8.93
N GLY A 310 -18.45 -7.08 7.87
CA GLY A 310 -17.28 -6.72 7.08
C GLY A 310 -16.24 -5.96 7.91
N MET A 311 -16.66 -5.08 8.81
CA MET A 311 -15.74 -4.38 9.72
C MET A 311 -14.96 -5.35 10.63
N VAL A 312 -15.63 -6.33 11.22
CA VAL A 312 -14.97 -7.34 12.06
C VAL A 312 -14.00 -8.18 11.23
N VAL A 313 -14.42 -8.63 10.05
CA VAL A 313 -13.55 -9.38 9.13
C VAL A 313 -12.35 -8.54 8.72
N TYR A 314 -12.55 -7.24 8.46
CA TYR A 314 -11.46 -6.33 8.10
C TYR A 314 -10.42 -6.18 9.22
N ILE A 315 -10.87 -6.05 10.48
CA ILE A 315 -9.97 -6.02 11.66
C ILE A 315 -9.14 -7.30 11.74
N VAL A 316 -9.83 -8.45 11.66
CA VAL A 316 -9.17 -9.76 11.74
C VAL A 316 -8.13 -9.93 10.62
N LEU A 317 -8.47 -9.54 9.40
CA LEU A 317 -7.54 -9.59 8.27
C LEU A 317 -6.33 -8.66 8.47
N ILE A 318 -6.52 -7.43 8.95
CA ILE A 318 -5.41 -6.52 9.26
C ILE A 318 -4.48 -7.15 10.29
N ILE A 319 -5.00 -7.70 11.37
CA ILE A 319 -4.21 -8.34 12.42
C ILE A 319 -3.45 -9.53 11.83
N LEU A 320 -4.14 -10.42 11.12
CA LEU A 320 -3.57 -11.62 10.49
C LEU A 320 -2.44 -11.25 9.51
N PHE A 321 -2.69 -10.32 8.59
CA PHE A 321 -1.68 -9.88 7.63
C PHE A 321 -0.54 -9.12 8.28
N THR A 322 -0.77 -8.41 9.38
CA THR A 322 0.30 -7.72 10.13
C THR A 322 1.25 -8.74 10.75
N TYR A 323 0.73 -9.77 11.39
CA TYR A 323 1.57 -10.87 11.91
C TYR A 323 2.30 -11.58 10.78
N PHE A 324 1.57 -11.96 9.74
CA PHE A 324 2.13 -12.62 8.58
C PHE A 324 3.32 -11.84 7.99
N TYR A 325 3.09 -10.57 7.67
CA TYR A 325 4.10 -9.73 7.00
C TYR A 325 5.27 -9.37 7.93
N ALA A 326 5.03 -9.17 9.21
CA ALA A 326 6.09 -8.91 10.17
C ALA A 326 7.11 -10.06 10.23
N PHE A 327 6.66 -11.32 10.20
CA PHE A 327 7.54 -12.49 10.18
C PHE A 327 8.22 -12.73 8.83
N VAL A 328 7.58 -12.35 7.73
CA VAL A 328 8.20 -12.37 6.40
C VAL A 328 9.31 -11.33 6.30
N GLN A 329 9.04 -10.11 6.79
CA GLN A 329 9.98 -8.98 6.72
C GLN A 329 11.16 -9.14 7.69
N VAL A 330 10.87 -9.56 8.92
CA VAL A 330 11.86 -9.77 9.97
C VAL A 330 11.95 -11.26 10.25
N ASN A 331 12.89 -11.94 9.59
CA ASN A 331 13.12 -13.37 9.81
C ASN A 331 14.03 -13.56 11.05
N PRO A 332 13.49 -14.01 12.22
CA PRO A 332 14.26 -14.14 13.45
C PRO A 332 15.41 -15.13 13.35
N GLU A 333 15.27 -16.16 12.52
CA GLU A 333 16.28 -17.18 12.31
C GLU A 333 17.50 -16.60 11.60
N LYS A 334 17.27 -15.95 10.44
CA LYS A 334 18.34 -15.26 9.70
C LYS A 334 19.03 -14.20 10.54
N MET A 335 18.26 -13.48 11.38
CA MET A 335 18.83 -12.47 12.30
C MET A 335 19.72 -13.09 13.35
N ALA A 336 19.29 -14.17 14.01
CA ALA A 336 20.08 -14.88 15.00
C ALA A 336 21.36 -15.48 14.41
N ASP A 337 21.28 -16.05 13.20
CA ASP A 337 22.43 -16.59 12.47
C ASP A 337 23.43 -15.50 12.07
N ASN A 338 22.93 -14.34 11.60
CA ASN A 338 23.79 -13.21 11.26
C ASN A 338 24.52 -12.66 12.48
N LEU A 339 23.83 -12.52 13.63
CA LEU A 339 24.46 -12.11 14.89
C LEU A 339 25.55 -13.11 15.31
N LYS A 340 25.27 -14.42 15.22
CA LYS A 340 26.25 -15.48 15.53
C LYS A 340 27.47 -15.42 14.61
N LYS A 341 27.27 -15.27 13.28
CA LYS A 341 28.34 -15.16 12.30
C LYS A 341 29.22 -13.91 12.52
N GLN A 342 28.63 -12.82 12.99
CA GLN A 342 29.34 -11.56 13.30
C GLN A 342 30.02 -11.58 14.68
N GLY A 343 29.92 -12.66 15.44
CA GLY A 343 30.45 -12.77 16.79
C GLY A 343 29.77 -11.81 17.78
N SER A 344 28.54 -11.41 17.49
CA SER A 344 27.72 -10.56 18.34
C SER A 344 26.66 -11.37 19.08
N TYR A 345 26.32 -10.95 20.29
CA TYR A 345 25.34 -11.61 21.14
C TYR A 345 24.51 -10.60 21.92
N VAL A 346 23.31 -11.03 22.33
CA VAL A 346 22.47 -10.28 23.26
C VAL A 346 22.90 -10.57 24.68
N PRO A 347 23.21 -9.57 25.53
CA PRO A 347 23.63 -9.80 26.91
C PRO A 347 22.67 -10.71 27.67
N GLY A 348 23.20 -11.73 28.33
CA GLY A 348 22.40 -12.71 29.08
C GLY A 348 21.72 -13.81 28.26
N ILE A 349 21.90 -13.85 26.93
CA ILE A 349 21.28 -14.84 26.03
C ILE A 349 22.35 -15.57 25.23
N ARG A 350 22.29 -16.91 25.20
CA ARG A 350 23.24 -17.71 24.41
C ARG A 350 23.01 -17.48 22.91
N PRO A 351 24.09 -17.27 22.12
CA PRO A 351 24.01 -17.14 20.68
C PRO A 351 23.38 -18.38 20.02
N GLY A 352 22.62 -18.16 18.92
CA GLY A 352 21.95 -19.22 18.16
C GLY A 352 20.48 -19.37 18.55
N GLU A 353 20.03 -20.59 18.87
CA GLU A 353 18.61 -20.93 19.07
C GLU A 353 17.93 -20.12 20.18
N GLN A 354 18.63 -19.81 21.27
CA GLN A 354 18.09 -18.97 22.35
C GLN A 354 17.87 -17.52 21.88
N THR A 355 18.78 -16.99 21.09
CA THR A 355 18.65 -15.66 20.49
C THR A 355 17.48 -15.62 19.51
N LYS A 356 17.27 -16.66 18.69
CA LYS A 356 16.10 -16.81 17.83
C LYS A 356 14.81 -16.75 18.63
N LYS A 357 14.69 -17.57 19.69
CA LYS A 357 13.50 -17.59 20.57
C LYS A 357 13.22 -16.22 21.21
N TYR A 358 14.26 -15.53 21.66
CA TYR A 358 14.14 -14.22 22.26
C TYR A 358 13.63 -13.17 21.23
N ILE A 359 14.26 -13.10 20.05
CA ILE A 359 13.88 -12.18 18.97
C ILE A 359 12.43 -12.46 18.53
N THR A 360 12.07 -13.74 18.38
CA THR A 360 10.69 -14.15 18.04
C THR A 360 9.70 -13.63 19.09
N LYS A 361 9.98 -13.82 20.38
CA LYS A 361 9.11 -13.36 21.47
C LYS A 361 8.95 -11.83 21.47
N VAL A 362 10.04 -11.10 21.24
CA VAL A 362 10.00 -9.64 21.15
C VAL A 362 9.18 -9.20 19.93
N LEU A 363 9.41 -9.83 18.77
CA LEU A 363 8.68 -9.55 17.54
C LEU A 363 7.17 -9.78 17.70
N TYR A 364 6.76 -10.89 18.33
CA TYR A 364 5.34 -11.16 18.62
C TYR A 364 4.68 -10.03 19.43
N ARG A 365 5.36 -9.55 20.47
CA ARG A 365 4.83 -8.47 21.33
C ARG A 365 4.76 -7.13 20.59
N LEU A 366 5.77 -6.81 19.80
CA LEU A 366 5.79 -5.58 19.00
C LEU A 366 4.70 -5.62 17.92
N THR A 367 4.59 -6.73 17.22
CA THR A 367 3.58 -6.92 16.17
C THR A 367 2.15 -6.84 16.74
N PHE A 368 1.92 -7.33 17.96
CA PHE A 368 0.61 -7.21 18.62
C PHE A 368 0.21 -5.74 18.79
N VAL A 369 1.10 -4.91 19.35
CA VAL A 369 0.85 -3.47 19.52
C VAL A 369 0.67 -2.80 18.15
N GLY A 370 1.53 -3.11 17.18
CA GLY A 370 1.45 -2.58 15.83
C GLY A 370 0.15 -2.96 15.09
N SER A 371 -0.31 -4.20 15.26
CA SER A 371 -1.55 -4.68 14.61
C SER A 371 -2.80 -4.03 15.17
N ILE A 372 -2.89 -3.85 16.49
CA ILE A 372 -4.00 -3.13 17.13
C ILE A 372 -4.02 -1.67 16.64
N PHE A 373 -2.87 -1.03 16.62
CA PHE A 373 -2.75 0.34 16.15
C PHE A 373 -3.22 0.49 14.70
N LEU A 374 -2.76 -0.39 13.78
CA LEU A 374 -3.20 -0.39 12.38
C LEU A 374 -4.71 -0.64 12.27
N ALA A 375 -5.26 -1.57 13.05
CA ALA A 375 -6.69 -1.86 13.06
C ALA A 375 -7.50 -0.62 13.51
N VAL A 376 -7.10 0.01 14.61
CA VAL A 376 -7.77 1.22 15.13
C VAL A 376 -7.77 2.35 14.12
N ILE A 377 -6.60 2.66 13.53
CA ILE A 377 -6.49 3.74 12.54
C ILE A 377 -7.30 3.44 11.28
N SER A 378 -7.32 2.18 10.83
CA SER A 378 -8.06 1.79 9.64
C SER A 378 -9.58 1.84 9.82
N ILE A 379 -10.07 1.62 11.05
CA ILE A 379 -11.50 1.62 11.36
C ILE A 379 -12.02 3.02 11.73
N LEU A 380 -11.18 3.86 12.29
CA LEU A 380 -11.57 5.18 12.77
C LEU A 380 -12.31 6.01 11.70
N PRO A 381 -11.89 6.07 10.42
CA PRO A 381 -12.63 6.74 9.36
C PRO A 381 -13.98 6.09 9.06
N ILE A 382 -14.07 4.76 9.14
CA ILE A 382 -15.32 4.01 8.91
C ILE A 382 -16.32 4.34 10.00
N LEU A 383 -15.87 4.39 11.25
CA LEU A 383 -16.71 4.80 12.38
C LEU A 383 -17.12 6.28 12.28
N ALA A 384 -16.20 7.16 11.91
CA ALA A 384 -16.49 8.58 11.74
C ALA A 384 -17.59 8.83 10.70
N THR A 385 -17.53 8.16 9.54
CA THR A 385 -18.58 8.27 8.51
C THR A 385 -19.92 7.72 9.01
N LYS A 386 -19.91 6.62 9.79
CA LYS A 386 -21.12 5.99 10.31
C LYS A 386 -21.79 6.83 11.40
N PHE A 387 -21.01 7.42 12.32
CA PHE A 387 -21.55 8.20 13.44
C PHE A 387 -21.83 9.66 13.09
N MET A 388 -21.01 10.27 12.23
CA MET A 388 -21.13 11.68 11.87
C MET A 388 -21.90 11.94 10.57
N GLY A 389 -22.37 10.88 9.90
CA GLY A 389 -23.08 10.98 8.62
C GLY A 389 -22.23 11.59 7.49
N LEU A 390 -20.90 11.40 7.54
CA LEU A 390 -19.99 11.97 6.57
C LEU A 390 -20.04 11.19 5.25
N PRO A 391 -19.76 11.82 4.09
CA PRO A 391 -19.71 11.14 2.81
C PRO A 391 -18.71 9.99 2.80
N GLN A 392 -19.00 8.94 2.04
CA GLN A 392 -18.12 7.77 1.92
C GLN A 392 -16.72 8.11 1.36
N SER A 393 -16.59 9.21 0.62
CA SER A 393 -15.30 9.74 0.15
C SER A 393 -14.30 10.02 1.26
N ILE A 394 -14.77 10.35 2.48
CA ILE A 394 -13.91 10.58 3.65
C ILE A 394 -13.45 9.28 4.30
N GLN A 395 -14.28 8.25 4.27
CA GLN A 395 -13.91 6.92 4.75
C GLN A 395 -12.64 6.41 4.09
N ILE A 396 -12.54 6.63 2.77
CA ILE A 396 -11.37 6.25 1.97
C ILE A 396 -10.17 7.16 2.31
N GLY A 397 -10.41 8.45 2.61
CA GLY A 397 -9.36 9.38 2.98
C GLY A 397 -8.50 8.95 4.17
N GLY A 398 -9.07 8.28 5.17
CA GLY A 398 -8.32 7.87 6.37
C GLY A 398 -7.34 6.72 6.13
N THR A 399 -7.76 5.66 5.45
CA THR A 399 -6.87 4.53 5.09
C THR A 399 -5.87 4.94 4.02
N SER A 400 -6.29 5.77 3.07
CA SER A 400 -5.41 6.35 2.05
C SER A 400 -4.34 7.25 2.66
N LEU A 401 -4.67 8.05 3.68
CA LEU A 401 -3.72 8.84 4.44
C LEU A 401 -2.64 7.98 5.11
N LEU A 402 -3.03 6.86 5.73
CA LEU A 402 -2.08 5.94 6.33
C LEU A 402 -1.08 5.42 5.29
N ILE A 403 -1.57 5.06 4.10
CA ILE A 403 -0.72 4.60 2.99
C ILE A 403 0.19 5.74 2.51
N VAL A 404 -0.35 6.94 2.32
CA VAL A 404 0.41 8.12 1.88
C VAL A 404 1.55 8.43 2.87
N ILE A 405 1.26 8.48 4.17
CA ILE A 405 2.26 8.75 5.21
C ILE A 405 3.32 7.64 5.25
N GLY A 406 2.88 6.37 5.20
CA GLY A 406 3.79 5.23 5.24
C GLY A 406 4.77 5.21 4.06
N VAL A 407 4.26 5.42 2.85
CA VAL A 407 5.09 5.47 1.64
C VAL A 407 6.02 6.70 1.65
N ALA A 408 5.54 7.85 2.13
CA ALA A 408 6.37 9.05 2.27
C ALA A 408 7.55 8.80 3.23
N ILE A 409 7.31 8.21 4.40
CA ILE A 409 8.36 7.88 5.38
C ILE A 409 9.35 6.85 4.79
N GLU A 410 8.85 5.80 4.13
CA GLU A 410 9.70 4.77 3.52
C GLU A 410 10.58 5.36 2.42
N THR A 411 10.01 6.22 1.59
CA THR A 411 10.73 6.92 0.51
C THR A 411 11.78 7.88 1.07
N MET A 412 11.44 8.65 2.10
CA MET A 412 12.40 9.53 2.81
C MET A 412 13.58 8.72 3.38
N LYS A 413 13.32 7.61 4.08
CA LYS A 413 14.37 6.74 4.63
C LYS A 413 15.24 6.11 3.54
N SER A 414 14.65 5.75 2.41
CA SER A 414 15.40 5.25 1.24
C SER A 414 16.34 6.32 0.68
N LEU A 415 15.89 7.57 0.59
CA LEU A 415 16.71 8.71 0.16
C LEU A 415 17.84 9.01 1.15
N GLU A 416 17.55 9.05 2.45
CA GLU A 416 18.54 9.26 3.49
C GLU A 416 19.64 8.20 3.47
N ALA A 417 19.27 6.93 3.31
CA ALA A 417 20.21 5.83 3.19
C ALA A 417 21.14 5.98 1.98
N GLN A 418 20.60 6.45 0.83
CA GLN A 418 21.39 6.68 -0.39
C GLN A 418 22.38 7.85 -0.24
N VAL A 419 22.00 8.92 0.44
CA VAL A 419 22.87 10.07 0.71
C VAL A 419 23.97 9.69 1.69
N SER A 420 23.64 9.03 2.80
CA SER A 420 24.62 8.60 3.81
C SER A 420 25.67 7.64 3.25
N GLN A 421 25.29 6.71 2.36
CA GLN A 421 26.24 5.81 1.71
C GLN A 421 27.28 6.55 0.86
N LYS A 422 26.95 7.74 0.32
CA LYS A 422 27.85 8.52 -0.53
C LYS A 422 28.76 9.45 0.27
N GLU A 423 28.28 10.02 1.36
CA GLU A 423 29.13 10.80 2.27
C GLU A 423 30.28 9.93 2.80
N TYR A 424 30.01 8.63 3.11
CA TYR A 424 31.05 7.67 3.49
C TYR A 424 32.04 7.34 2.36
N LYS A 425 31.59 7.25 1.09
CA LYS A 425 32.50 7.01 -0.05
C LYS A 425 33.36 8.23 -0.40
N GLY A 426 32.90 9.45 -0.07
CA GLY A 426 33.65 10.68 -0.28
C GLY A 426 34.86 10.84 0.67
N PHE A 427 34.86 10.18 1.83
CA PHE A 427 36.00 10.20 2.79
C PHE A 427 37.05 9.12 2.51
N GLY A 428 36.77 8.11 1.71
CA GLY A 428 37.69 7.01 1.36
C GLY A 428 38.39 7.14 0.01
N GLY A 429 38.13 8.23 -0.73
CA GLY A 429 38.68 8.48 -2.05
C GLY A 429 39.64 9.70 -2.05
N ARG A 430 40.78 9.55 -1.45
CA ARG A 430 42.01 10.30 -1.73
C ARG A 430 43.15 9.34 -1.92
#